data_15173c31c47acc8dc003fc1b5d8c0703
#
_entry.id   15173c31c47acc8dc003fc1b5d8c0703
#
_cell.length_a   1.000
_cell.length_b   1.000
_cell.length_c   1.000
_cell.angle_alpha   90.00
_cell.angle_beta   90.00
_cell.angle_gamma   90.00
#
_symmetry.space_group_name_H-M   'P 1'
#
loop_
_entity.id
_entity.type
_entity.pdbx_description
1 polymer ?
#
loop_
_entity_poly.entity_id
_entity_poly.type
_entity_poly.pdbx_seq_one_letter_code
_entity_poly.pdbx_strand_id
1 'polypeptide(L)'
;MTNLRVFSLRGLRIGLALIALGFCASAEATAQNNDQLTPLQRRIQQQKQRLSSSEVEERRDALMKLGSMKHPEASRAAVAGINDSEPIVRVTAFHAITTLPANEAATLLMPFLKDKLEFVRREAVYSISETRSRSAVQPLVELLTTEKEASVRAAAVVALGQIGDESAVPALAHVLSGLSPNKKSKKREADFTMRSAAQALGEIRSRAGVEPLITALTNETNPLDVRRVAAEALGSIGDSSATSALEAALASQDPYLAEAARAALRRLRLAKK
;
A
#
# COMPACT_ATOMS: atom_id res chain seq x y z
N MET A 1 75.01 -17.63 29.78
CA MET A 1 74.50 -16.47 30.58
C MET A 1 73.14 -16.08 30.06
N THR A 2 72.07 -16.62 30.65
CA THR A 2 70.69 -16.55 30.21
C THR A 2 69.91 -15.62 31.16
N ASN A 3 69.51 -14.47 30.66
CA ASN A 3 68.62 -13.54 31.37
C ASN A 3 67.20 -13.88 31.12
N LEU A 4 66.48 -14.52 32.05
CA LEU A 4 65.03 -14.61 32.12
C LEU A 4 64.51 -13.29 32.63
N ARG A 5 63.69 -12.57 31.79
CA ARG A 5 62.86 -11.44 32.23
C ARG A 5 61.56 -12.00 32.81
N VAL A 6 61.40 -11.80 34.12
CA VAL A 6 60.14 -12.06 34.84
C VAL A 6 59.13 -11.00 34.45
N PHE A 7 58.11 -11.37 33.65
CA PHE A 7 56.95 -10.50 33.36
C PHE A 7 56.05 -10.45 34.58
N SER A 8 55.87 -9.25 35.11
CA SER A 8 55.06 -8.96 36.33
C SER A 8 53.58 -9.21 36.08
N LEU A 9 52.99 -10.15 36.83
CA LEU A 9 51.56 -10.48 36.86
C LEU A 9 50.66 -9.34 37.40
N ARG A 10 51.22 -8.19 37.77
CA ARG A 10 50.43 -7.02 38.28
C ARG A 10 49.70 -6.24 37.19
N GLY A 11 50.18 -6.23 35.92
CA GLY A 11 49.54 -5.52 34.80
C GLY A 11 48.26 -6.18 34.30
N LEU A 12 48.12 -7.50 34.42
CA LEU A 12 46.97 -8.26 33.95
C LEU A 12 45.70 -8.07 34.82
N ARG A 13 45.90 -7.81 36.12
CA ARG A 13 44.76 -7.58 37.08
C ARG A 13 44.12 -6.21 36.93
N ILE A 14 44.91 -5.19 36.52
CA ILE A 14 44.38 -3.83 36.35
C ILE A 14 43.57 -3.72 35.04
N GLY A 15 43.98 -4.41 33.95
CA GLY A 15 43.26 -4.43 32.68
C GLY A 15 41.88 -5.11 32.78
N LEU A 16 41.80 -6.22 33.55
CA LEU A 16 40.51 -6.93 33.77
C LEU A 16 39.55 -6.14 34.63
N ALA A 17 40.02 -5.38 35.64
CA ALA A 17 39.20 -4.55 36.49
C ALA A 17 38.60 -3.32 35.72
N LEU A 18 39.34 -2.72 34.81
CA LEU A 18 38.89 -1.61 33.96
C LEU A 18 37.85 -2.06 32.95
N ILE A 19 37.95 -3.26 32.38
CA ILE A 19 36.95 -3.83 31.47
C ILE A 19 35.66 -4.16 32.23
N ALA A 20 35.74 -4.68 33.45
CA ALA A 20 34.56 -4.99 34.28
C ALA A 20 33.83 -3.73 34.73
N LEU A 21 34.54 -2.66 35.09
CA LEU A 21 33.97 -1.37 35.48
C LEU A 21 33.27 -0.66 34.28
N GLY A 22 33.84 -0.78 33.08
CA GLY A 22 33.22 -0.26 31.84
C GLY A 22 31.93 -0.99 31.48
N PHE A 23 31.83 -2.30 31.73
CA PHE A 23 30.61 -3.10 31.49
C PHE A 23 29.51 -2.82 32.55
N CYS A 24 29.85 -2.61 33.83
CA CYS A 24 28.89 -2.22 34.85
C CYS A 24 28.33 -0.82 34.61
N ALA A 25 29.16 0.16 34.26
CA ALA A 25 28.69 1.54 34.03
C ALA A 25 27.77 1.63 32.81
N SER A 26 28.00 0.83 31.75
CA SER A 26 27.09 0.77 30.59
C SER A 26 25.77 0.06 30.90
N ALA A 27 25.77 -0.96 31.75
CA ALA A 27 24.56 -1.66 32.19
C ALA A 27 23.71 -0.79 33.12
N GLU A 28 24.32 -0.03 34.04
CA GLU A 28 23.59 0.91 34.91
C GLU A 28 23.04 2.10 34.12
N ALA A 29 23.75 2.64 33.14
CA ALA A 29 23.27 3.71 32.29
C ALA A 29 22.08 3.27 31.40
N THR A 30 22.08 2.03 30.93
CA THR A 30 20.93 1.45 30.17
C THR A 30 19.74 1.16 31.07
N ALA A 31 19.95 0.74 32.34
CA ALA A 31 18.88 0.51 33.29
C ALA A 31 18.21 1.83 33.74
N GLN A 32 19.00 2.86 34.05
CA GLN A 32 18.47 4.20 34.41
C GLN A 32 17.71 4.86 33.25
N ASN A 33 18.13 4.65 31.99
CA ASN A 33 17.41 5.18 30.83
C ASN A 33 16.06 4.46 30.60
N ASN A 34 15.94 3.20 30.97
CA ASN A 34 14.71 2.42 30.85
C ASN A 34 13.63 2.86 31.89
N ASP A 35 14.00 3.33 33.07
CA ASP A 35 13.04 3.78 34.08
C ASP A 35 12.36 5.12 33.72
N GLN A 36 12.96 5.91 32.85
CA GLN A 36 12.40 7.16 32.33
C GLN A 36 11.45 6.97 31.15
N LEU A 37 11.42 5.79 30.52
CA LEU A 37 10.58 5.52 29.37
C LEU A 37 9.12 5.26 29.78
N THR A 38 8.18 5.77 28.99
CA THR A 38 6.77 5.39 29.11
C THR A 38 6.56 3.89 28.82
N PRO A 39 5.45 3.30 29.27
CA PRO A 39 5.14 1.91 28.96
C PRO A 39 5.13 1.61 27.44
N LEU A 40 4.67 2.56 26.63
CA LEU A 40 4.70 2.45 25.17
C LEU A 40 6.14 2.43 24.63
N GLN A 41 6.97 3.37 25.07
CA GLN A 41 8.36 3.46 24.64
C GLN A 41 9.18 2.23 25.02
N ARG A 42 8.95 1.67 26.22
CA ARG A 42 9.56 0.37 26.61
C ARG A 42 9.17 -0.76 25.65
N ARG A 43 7.89 -0.86 25.29
CA ARG A 43 7.42 -1.86 24.32
C ARG A 43 8.04 -1.66 22.94
N ILE A 44 8.12 -0.42 22.46
CA ILE A 44 8.78 -0.09 21.18
C ILE A 44 10.24 -0.49 21.22
N GLN A 45 10.96 -0.12 22.29
CA GLN A 45 12.39 -0.43 22.44
C GLN A 45 12.65 -1.94 22.47
N GLN A 46 11.80 -2.71 23.13
CA GLN A 46 11.86 -4.17 23.12
C GLN A 46 11.73 -4.74 21.69
N GLN A 47 10.79 -4.23 20.89
CA GLN A 47 10.63 -4.72 19.50
C GLN A 47 11.79 -4.25 18.61
N LYS A 48 12.32 -3.03 18.80
CA LYS A 48 13.51 -2.56 18.08
C LYS A 48 14.71 -3.50 18.25
N GLN A 49 14.95 -3.99 19.47
CA GLN A 49 16.03 -4.95 19.72
C GLN A 49 15.84 -6.25 18.92
N ARG A 50 14.59 -6.73 18.83
CA ARG A 50 14.25 -7.95 18.09
C ARG A 50 14.38 -7.80 16.56
N LEU A 51 14.33 -6.58 16.03
CA LEU A 51 14.60 -6.34 14.60
C LEU A 51 16.03 -6.65 14.18
N SER A 52 16.96 -6.76 15.14
CA SER A 52 18.36 -7.14 14.89
C SER A 52 18.62 -8.65 15.02
N SER A 53 17.59 -9.47 15.24
CA SER A 53 17.71 -10.92 15.34
C SER A 53 18.18 -11.54 14.01
N SER A 54 18.96 -12.62 14.08
CA SER A 54 19.28 -13.47 12.93
C SER A 54 18.04 -14.19 12.38
N GLU A 55 17.07 -14.47 13.26
CA GLU A 55 15.88 -15.24 12.94
C GLU A 55 14.84 -14.38 12.22
N VAL A 56 14.44 -14.81 11.01
CA VAL A 56 13.48 -14.10 10.15
C VAL A 56 12.13 -13.90 10.84
N GLU A 57 11.62 -14.97 11.46
CA GLU A 57 10.32 -14.93 12.14
C GLU A 57 10.32 -14.02 13.36
N GLU A 58 11.44 -13.87 14.04
CA GLU A 58 11.58 -12.96 15.16
C GLU A 58 11.52 -11.49 14.72
N ARG A 59 12.22 -11.15 13.63
CA ARG A 59 12.15 -9.80 13.03
C ARG A 59 10.76 -9.50 12.53
N ARG A 60 10.10 -10.47 11.87
CA ARG A 60 8.73 -10.35 11.38
C ARG A 60 7.72 -10.14 12.52
N ASP A 61 7.78 -10.95 13.59
CA ASP A 61 6.92 -10.80 14.77
C ASP A 61 7.10 -9.42 15.45
N ALA A 62 8.33 -8.94 15.53
CA ALA A 62 8.62 -7.60 16.05
C ALA A 62 7.90 -6.51 15.22
N LEU A 63 7.93 -6.59 13.89
CA LEU A 63 7.26 -5.65 12.99
C LEU A 63 5.73 -5.73 13.13
N MET A 64 5.17 -6.94 13.21
CA MET A 64 3.73 -7.11 13.46
C MET A 64 3.30 -6.47 14.78
N LYS A 65 4.09 -6.64 15.84
CA LYS A 65 3.83 -6.01 17.15
C LYS A 65 3.95 -4.48 17.08
N LEU A 66 4.95 -3.95 16.37
CA LEU A 66 5.06 -2.50 16.16
C LEU A 66 3.85 -1.96 15.40
N GLY A 67 3.45 -2.59 14.31
CA GLY A 67 2.27 -2.20 13.52
C GLY A 67 0.96 -2.26 14.34
N SER A 68 0.81 -3.26 15.22
CA SER A 68 -0.38 -3.41 16.07
C SER A 68 -0.53 -2.32 17.12
N MET A 69 0.54 -1.60 17.48
CA MET A 69 0.48 -0.49 18.42
C MET A 69 -0.28 0.72 17.87
N LYS A 70 -0.46 0.81 16.55
CA LYS A 70 -1.16 1.91 15.84
C LYS A 70 -0.69 3.30 16.31
N HIS A 71 0.61 3.45 16.49
CA HIS A 71 1.22 4.68 17.01
C HIS A 71 2.37 5.14 16.11
N PRO A 72 2.50 6.44 15.77
CA PRO A 72 3.54 6.94 14.88
C PRO A 72 4.98 6.61 15.31
N GLU A 73 5.27 6.62 16.62
CA GLU A 73 6.59 6.23 17.13
C GLU A 73 6.91 4.75 16.86
N ALA A 74 5.92 3.88 17.00
CA ALA A 74 6.08 2.46 16.69
C ALA A 74 6.30 2.25 15.17
N SER A 75 5.54 2.96 14.34
CA SER A 75 5.74 2.94 12.89
C SER A 75 7.11 3.48 12.48
N ARG A 76 7.61 4.55 13.12
CA ARG A 76 9.00 5.01 12.89
C ARG A 76 10.04 3.96 13.26
N ALA A 77 9.80 3.21 14.33
CA ALA A 77 10.70 2.10 14.70
C ALA A 77 10.65 0.97 13.64
N ALA A 78 9.50 0.71 13.05
CA ALA A 78 9.31 -0.31 12.01
C ALA A 78 10.00 0.04 10.67
N VAL A 79 10.33 1.30 10.42
CA VAL A 79 11.06 1.73 9.20
C VAL A 79 12.38 0.95 9.03
N ALA A 80 13.02 0.53 10.11
CA ALA A 80 14.24 -0.28 10.04
C ALA A 80 14.06 -1.59 9.26
N GLY A 81 12.84 -2.12 9.20
CA GLY A 81 12.54 -3.39 8.50
C GLY A 81 12.24 -3.25 7.00
N ILE A 82 12.04 -2.04 6.46
CA ILE A 82 11.65 -1.89 5.04
C ILE A 82 12.73 -2.35 4.05
N ASN A 83 13.99 -2.34 4.46
CA ASN A 83 15.13 -2.76 3.65
C ASN A 83 15.71 -4.12 4.08
N ASP A 84 14.96 -4.93 4.83
CA ASP A 84 15.41 -6.25 5.25
C ASP A 84 15.77 -7.13 4.06
N SER A 85 16.77 -7.99 4.22
CA SER A 85 17.17 -8.95 3.18
C SER A 85 16.01 -9.88 2.78
N GLU A 86 15.18 -10.25 3.76
CA GLU A 86 14.08 -11.16 3.57
C GLU A 86 12.83 -10.43 3.07
N PRO A 87 12.30 -10.80 1.90
CA PRO A 87 11.15 -10.11 1.32
C PRO A 87 9.90 -10.08 2.21
N ILE A 88 9.65 -11.15 2.96
CA ILE A 88 8.49 -11.23 3.85
C ILE A 88 8.61 -10.27 5.05
N VAL A 89 9.82 -9.99 5.51
CA VAL A 89 10.09 -9.01 6.56
C VAL A 89 9.85 -7.60 6.02
N ARG A 90 10.35 -7.28 4.80
CA ARG A 90 10.07 -5.99 4.13
C ARG A 90 8.58 -5.71 4.05
N VAL A 91 7.81 -6.67 3.52
CA VAL A 91 6.34 -6.53 3.37
C VAL A 91 5.66 -6.34 4.72
N THR A 92 6.08 -7.07 5.75
CA THR A 92 5.54 -6.86 7.11
C THR A 92 5.82 -5.44 7.62
N ALA A 93 7.01 -4.89 7.29
CA ALA A 93 7.35 -3.52 7.64
C ALA A 93 6.49 -2.49 6.88
N PHE A 94 6.14 -2.74 5.60
CA PHE A 94 5.26 -1.86 4.83
C PHE A 94 3.92 -1.62 5.55
N HIS A 95 3.30 -2.68 6.03
CA HIS A 95 2.04 -2.56 6.80
C HIS A 95 2.25 -1.89 8.17
N ALA A 96 3.41 -2.08 8.79
CA ALA A 96 3.69 -1.50 10.10
C ALA A 96 3.93 0.02 10.06
N ILE A 97 4.30 0.60 8.90
CA ILE A 97 4.58 2.03 8.77
C ILE A 97 3.39 2.87 8.29
N THR A 98 2.24 2.26 8.00
CA THR A 98 1.06 2.97 7.44
C THR A 98 0.45 4.01 8.38
N THR A 99 0.79 4.00 9.67
CA THR A 99 0.35 5.05 10.63
C THR A 99 1.28 6.28 10.67
N LEU A 100 2.34 6.31 9.87
CA LEU A 100 3.12 7.53 9.65
C LEU A 100 2.29 8.58 8.89
N PRO A 101 2.68 9.86 8.90
CA PRO A 101 2.08 10.85 8.03
C PRO A 101 2.05 10.36 6.57
N ALA A 102 0.92 10.54 5.89
CA ALA A 102 0.61 9.95 4.59
C ALA A 102 1.75 10.09 3.56
N ASN A 103 2.29 11.30 3.41
CA ASN A 103 3.37 11.56 2.46
C ASN A 103 4.71 10.92 2.89
N GLU A 104 4.97 10.83 4.20
CA GLU A 104 6.18 10.18 4.74
C GLU A 104 6.13 8.68 4.43
N ALA A 105 5.03 8.01 4.78
CA ALA A 105 4.85 6.58 4.50
C ALA A 105 4.90 6.27 2.99
N ALA A 106 4.19 7.05 2.17
CA ALA A 106 4.21 6.86 0.72
C ALA A 106 5.63 7.02 0.13
N THR A 107 6.38 8.04 0.56
CA THR A 107 7.76 8.27 0.10
C THR A 107 8.68 7.09 0.41
N LEU A 108 8.54 6.50 1.60
CA LEU A 108 9.31 5.32 2.00
C LEU A 108 8.94 4.07 1.18
N LEU A 109 7.69 3.95 0.73
CA LEU A 109 7.19 2.79 0.00
C LEU A 109 7.40 2.87 -1.52
N MET A 110 7.42 4.07 -2.11
CA MET A 110 7.54 4.25 -3.57
C MET A 110 8.73 3.53 -4.22
N PRO A 111 9.94 3.44 -3.62
CA PRO A 111 11.03 2.67 -4.21
C PRO A 111 10.70 1.20 -4.47
N PHE A 112 9.84 0.60 -3.65
CA PHE A 112 9.44 -0.81 -3.74
C PHE A 112 8.43 -1.11 -4.84
N LEU A 113 7.89 -0.09 -5.51
CA LEU A 113 7.14 -0.27 -6.76
C LEU A 113 8.02 -0.84 -7.89
N LYS A 114 9.35 -0.81 -7.72
CA LYS A 114 10.35 -1.35 -8.65
C LYS A 114 11.09 -2.58 -8.08
N ASP A 115 10.60 -3.18 -6.98
CA ASP A 115 11.23 -4.39 -6.41
C ASP A 115 11.23 -5.53 -7.45
N LYS A 116 12.27 -6.36 -7.42
CA LYS A 116 12.41 -7.51 -8.32
C LYS A 116 11.29 -8.54 -8.18
N LEU A 117 10.71 -8.66 -6.99
CA LEU A 117 9.68 -9.64 -6.67
C LEU A 117 8.28 -9.02 -6.87
N GLU A 118 7.47 -9.67 -7.69
CA GLU A 118 6.09 -9.24 -7.99
C GLU A 118 5.26 -9.01 -6.72
N PHE A 119 5.30 -9.96 -5.78
CA PHE A 119 4.50 -9.85 -4.57
C PHE A 119 4.93 -8.66 -3.70
N VAL A 120 6.21 -8.30 -3.67
CA VAL A 120 6.70 -7.11 -2.93
C VAL A 120 6.19 -5.83 -3.59
N ARG A 121 6.22 -5.75 -4.94
CA ARG A 121 5.64 -4.61 -5.66
C ARG A 121 4.16 -4.46 -5.36
N ARG A 122 3.40 -5.57 -5.40
CA ARG A 122 1.96 -5.56 -5.12
C ARG A 122 1.65 -5.12 -3.69
N GLU A 123 2.37 -5.64 -2.70
CA GLU A 123 2.19 -5.26 -1.29
C GLU A 123 2.61 -3.79 -1.03
N ALA A 124 3.62 -3.29 -1.75
CA ALA A 124 3.97 -1.87 -1.72
C ALA A 124 2.81 -1.00 -2.24
N VAL A 125 2.18 -1.40 -3.35
CA VAL A 125 0.99 -0.70 -3.88
C VAL A 125 -0.15 -0.69 -2.86
N TYR A 126 -0.47 -1.82 -2.21
CA TYR A 126 -1.52 -1.88 -1.19
C TYR A 126 -1.21 -0.98 0.01
N SER A 127 0.02 -1.04 0.53
CA SER A 127 0.42 -0.19 1.65
C SER A 127 0.43 1.30 1.29
N ILE A 128 0.81 1.66 0.05
CA ILE A 128 0.71 3.03 -0.46
C ILE A 128 -0.76 3.48 -0.50
N SER A 129 -1.68 2.63 -0.96
CA SER A 129 -3.09 2.99 -1.04
C SER A 129 -3.71 3.29 0.33
N GLU A 130 -3.31 2.56 1.37
CA GLU A 130 -3.74 2.80 2.75
C GLU A 130 -3.34 4.19 3.25
N THR A 131 -2.22 4.74 2.77
CA THR A 131 -1.78 6.09 3.13
C THR A 131 -2.66 7.18 2.57
N ARG A 132 -3.37 6.92 1.46
CA ARG A 132 -4.14 7.89 0.67
C ARG A 132 -3.34 9.14 0.25
N SER A 133 -2.03 8.99 0.15
CA SER A 133 -1.15 10.10 -0.25
C SER A 133 -1.29 10.41 -1.74
N ARG A 134 -1.62 11.66 -2.06
CA ARG A 134 -1.68 12.14 -3.45
C ARG A 134 -0.33 12.13 -4.15
N SER A 135 0.78 12.17 -3.40
CA SER A 135 2.13 12.10 -3.97
C SER A 135 2.40 10.78 -4.70
N ALA A 136 1.63 9.72 -4.40
CA ALA A 136 1.77 8.42 -5.03
C ALA A 136 0.99 8.28 -6.36
N VAL A 137 0.13 9.23 -6.71
CA VAL A 137 -0.74 9.12 -7.90
C VAL A 137 0.08 8.96 -9.18
N GLN A 138 1.03 9.85 -9.41
CA GLN A 138 1.84 9.80 -10.63
C GLN A 138 2.70 8.51 -10.73
N PRO A 139 3.40 8.05 -9.68
CA PRO A 139 4.08 6.76 -9.69
C PRO A 139 3.15 5.56 -9.96
N LEU A 140 1.93 5.56 -9.42
CA LEU A 140 0.96 4.51 -9.68
C LEU A 140 0.39 4.55 -11.10
N VAL A 141 0.18 5.75 -11.67
CA VAL A 141 -0.20 5.92 -13.09
C VAL A 141 0.90 5.39 -14.01
N GLU A 142 2.18 5.70 -13.72
CA GLU A 142 3.31 5.15 -14.47
C GLU A 142 3.33 3.61 -14.42
N LEU A 143 3.01 3.04 -13.26
CA LEU A 143 2.96 1.59 -13.07
C LEU A 143 1.92 0.91 -13.98
N LEU A 144 0.79 1.56 -14.29
CA LEU A 144 -0.22 1.00 -15.21
C LEU A 144 0.33 0.70 -16.61
N THR A 145 1.34 1.44 -17.06
CA THR A 145 1.94 1.31 -18.40
C THR A 145 3.22 0.48 -18.41
N THR A 146 3.99 0.50 -17.32
CA THR A 146 5.33 -0.11 -17.25
C THR A 146 5.34 -1.51 -16.63
N GLU A 147 4.36 -1.83 -15.77
CA GLU A 147 4.30 -3.11 -15.06
C GLU A 147 3.84 -4.24 -15.99
N LYS A 148 4.52 -5.38 -15.89
CA LYS A 148 4.23 -6.57 -16.71
C LYS A 148 3.21 -7.50 -16.07
N GLU A 149 3.19 -7.55 -14.73
CA GLU A 149 2.32 -8.45 -13.98
C GLU A 149 0.91 -7.85 -13.84
N ALA A 150 -0.08 -8.59 -14.28
CA ALA A 150 -1.49 -8.14 -14.27
C ALA A 150 -2.00 -7.89 -12.84
N SER A 151 -1.57 -8.70 -11.88
CA SER A 151 -1.91 -8.57 -10.46
C SER A 151 -1.47 -7.23 -9.85
N VAL A 152 -0.26 -6.77 -10.20
CA VAL A 152 0.29 -5.50 -9.73
C VAL A 152 -0.39 -4.32 -10.43
N ARG A 153 -0.66 -4.42 -11.74
CA ARG A 153 -1.45 -3.39 -12.47
C ARG A 153 -2.85 -3.25 -11.87
N ALA A 154 -3.53 -4.37 -11.61
CA ALA A 154 -4.85 -4.33 -10.98
C ALA A 154 -4.83 -3.70 -9.59
N ALA A 155 -3.81 -4.01 -8.78
CA ALA A 155 -3.61 -3.35 -7.49
C ALA A 155 -3.41 -1.84 -7.64
N ALA A 156 -2.65 -1.39 -8.65
CA ALA A 156 -2.45 0.04 -8.90
C ALA A 156 -3.76 0.75 -9.31
N VAL A 157 -4.62 0.12 -10.11
CA VAL A 157 -5.95 0.64 -10.44
C VAL A 157 -6.80 0.85 -9.18
N VAL A 158 -6.85 -0.17 -8.31
CA VAL A 158 -7.59 -0.09 -7.05
C VAL A 158 -7.00 1.00 -6.14
N ALA A 159 -5.68 1.07 -6.04
CA ALA A 159 -4.99 2.08 -5.23
C ALA A 159 -5.32 3.51 -5.69
N LEU A 160 -5.36 3.76 -6.99
CA LEU A 160 -5.73 5.07 -7.55
C LEU A 160 -7.17 5.47 -7.20
N GLY A 161 -8.11 4.51 -7.25
CA GLY A 161 -9.49 4.72 -6.80
C GLY A 161 -9.56 5.09 -5.31
N GLN A 162 -8.85 4.36 -4.45
CA GLN A 162 -8.82 4.58 -3.01
C GLN A 162 -8.16 5.90 -2.60
N ILE A 163 -7.12 6.34 -3.34
CA ILE A 163 -6.50 7.67 -3.13
C ILE A 163 -7.50 8.78 -3.51
N GLY A 164 -8.31 8.57 -4.53
CA GLY A 164 -9.42 9.44 -4.89
C GLY A 164 -8.99 10.75 -5.56
N ASP A 165 -7.81 10.79 -6.18
CA ASP A 165 -7.33 12.00 -6.86
C ASP A 165 -7.78 12.04 -8.33
N GLU A 166 -8.36 13.18 -8.72
CA GLU A 166 -8.92 13.37 -10.07
C GLU A 166 -7.86 13.25 -11.19
N SER A 167 -6.60 13.54 -10.90
CA SER A 167 -5.52 13.43 -11.88
C SER A 167 -5.28 11.99 -12.38
N ALA A 168 -5.82 10.99 -11.68
CA ALA A 168 -5.79 9.58 -12.13
C ALA A 168 -6.84 9.25 -13.21
N VAL A 169 -7.87 10.08 -13.37
CA VAL A 169 -9.02 9.79 -14.26
C VAL A 169 -8.62 9.48 -15.70
N PRO A 170 -7.72 10.22 -16.37
CA PRO A 170 -7.33 9.90 -17.74
C PRO A 170 -6.68 8.51 -17.88
N ALA A 171 -5.83 8.13 -16.93
CA ALA A 171 -5.17 6.83 -16.95
C ALA A 171 -6.15 5.68 -16.68
N LEU A 172 -7.08 5.85 -15.74
CA LEU A 172 -8.14 4.89 -15.45
C LEU A 172 -9.11 4.74 -16.64
N ALA A 173 -9.47 5.83 -17.29
CA ALA A 173 -10.28 5.82 -18.51
C ALA A 173 -9.60 5.04 -19.65
N HIS A 174 -8.28 5.19 -19.81
CA HIS A 174 -7.51 4.41 -20.75
C HIS A 174 -7.54 2.90 -20.43
N VAL A 175 -7.39 2.53 -19.15
CA VAL A 175 -7.52 1.12 -18.72
C VAL A 175 -8.92 0.60 -18.99
N LEU A 176 -9.97 1.38 -18.71
CA LEU A 176 -11.37 1.02 -18.92
C LEU A 176 -11.69 0.79 -20.41
N SER A 177 -11.03 1.47 -21.33
CA SER A 177 -11.22 1.26 -22.78
C SER A 177 -10.73 -0.11 -23.26
N GLY A 178 -10.10 -0.93 -22.40
CA GLY A 178 -9.57 -2.25 -22.74
C GLY A 178 -8.27 -2.21 -23.56
N LEU A 179 -7.71 -1.02 -23.77
CA LEU A 179 -6.43 -0.83 -24.44
C LEU A 179 -5.30 -1.15 -23.47
N SER A 180 -5.00 -2.44 -23.31
CA SER A 180 -3.88 -2.88 -22.45
C SER A 180 -2.55 -2.73 -23.20
N PRO A 181 -1.52 -2.13 -22.59
CA PRO A 181 -0.19 -2.08 -23.20
C PRO A 181 0.43 -3.48 -23.35
N ASN A 182 -0.07 -4.47 -22.60
CA ASN A 182 0.42 -5.83 -22.65
C ASN A 182 -0.55 -6.75 -23.41
N LYS A 183 -0.28 -6.96 -24.71
CA LYS A 183 -1.03 -7.88 -25.60
C LYS A 183 -1.07 -9.35 -25.13
N LYS A 184 -0.26 -9.74 -24.14
CA LYS A 184 -0.19 -11.08 -23.58
C LYS A 184 -1.10 -11.30 -22.36
N SER A 185 -1.79 -10.26 -21.86
CA SER A 185 -2.76 -10.42 -20.77
C SER A 185 -3.88 -11.36 -21.22
N LYS A 186 -4.18 -12.36 -20.38
CA LYS A 186 -5.34 -13.22 -20.61
C LYS A 186 -6.60 -12.37 -20.56
N LYS A 187 -7.59 -12.66 -21.43
CA LYS A 187 -8.86 -11.93 -21.49
C LYS A 187 -9.48 -11.70 -20.11
N ARG A 188 -9.48 -12.72 -19.25
CA ARG A 188 -10.04 -12.65 -17.89
C ARG A 188 -9.32 -11.63 -17.00
N GLU A 189 -8.00 -11.46 -17.16
CA GLU A 189 -7.22 -10.46 -16.40
C GLU A 189 -7.52 -9.04 -16.90
N ALA A 190 -7.70 -8.89 -18.21
CA ALA A 190 -8.10 -7.62 -18.80
C ALA A 190 -9.51 -7.21 -18.33
N ASP A 191 -10.47 -8.13 -18.36
CA ASP A 191 -11.86 -7.90 -17.91
C ASP A 191 -11.89 -7.49 -16.43
N PHE A 192 -11.10 -8.17 -15.58
CA PHE A 192 -10.97 -7.80 -14.17
C PHE A 192 -10.42 -6.38 -13.99
N THR A 193 -9.38 -6.02 -14.74
CA THR A 193 -8.73 -4.71 -14.65
C THR A 193 -9.67 -3.59 -15.14
N MET A 194 -10.42 -3.83 -16.24
CA MET A 194 -11.45 -2.91 -16.73
C MET A 194 -12.55 -2.66 -15.69
N ARG A 195 -13.05 -3.73 -15.08
CA ARG A 195 -14.05 -3.63 -14.00
C ARG A 195 -13.52 -2.81 -12.82
N SER A 196 -12.28 -3.08 -12.40
CA SER A 196 -11.64 -2.32 -11.32
C SER A 196 -11.45 -0.84 -11.69
N ALA A 197 -11.17 -0.52 -12.97
CA ALA A 197 -11.06 0.85 -13.43
C ALA A 197 -12.41 1.58 -13.42
N ALA A 198 -13.50 0.91 -13.82
CA ALA A 198 -14.84 1.47 -13.71
C ALA A 198 -15.20 1.78 -12.24
N GLN A 199 -14.88 0.86 -11.32
CA GLN A 199 -15.09 1.06 -9.89
C GLN A 199 -14.25 2.24 -9.36
N ALA A 200 -12.97 2.30 -9.70
CA ALA A 200 -12.06 3.37 -9.28
C ALA A 200 -12.55 4.76 -9.75
N LEU A 201 -13.05 4.87 -10.98
CA LEU A 201 -13.66 6.11 -11.48
C LEU A 201 -14.89 6.52 -10.66
N GLY A 202 -15.71 5.54 -10.25
CA GLY A 202 -16.86 5.78 -9.37
C GLY A 202 -16.45 6.20 -7.95
N GLU A 203 -15.34 5.70 -7.42
CA GLU A 203 -14.78 6.07 -6.11
C GLU A 203 -14.20 7.48 -6.10
N ILE A 204 -13.50 7.87 -7.20
CA ILE A 204 -12.97 9.24 -7.39
C ILE A 204 -14.09 10.26 -7.48
N ARG A 205 -15.25 9.90 -8.03
CA ARG A 205 -16.43 10.76 -8.21
C ARG A 205 -16.17 12.05 -9.01
N SER A 206 -15.15 12.03 -9.87
CA SER A 206 -14.91 13.16 -10.76
C SER A 206 -15.87 13.14 -11.96
N ARG A 207 -16.38 14.32 -12.32
CA ARG A 207 -17.18 14.50 -13.52
C ARG A 207 -16.46 14.08 -14.80
N ALA A 208 -15.14 14.20 -14.83
CA ALA A 208 -14.31 13.76 -15.95
C ALA A 208 -14.39 12.24 -16.22
N GLY A 209 -14.81 11.44 -15.23
CA GLY A 209 -15.03 10.00 -15.38
C GLY A 209 -16.35 9.63 -16.07
N VAL A 210 -17.28 10.56 -16.27
CA VAL A 210 -18.64 10.25 -16.76
C VAL A 210 -18.62 9.72 -18.20
N GLU A 211 -18.01 10.42 -19.15
CA GLU A 211 -17.95 9.99 -20.55
C GLU A 211 -17.27 8.63 -20.76
N PRO A 212 -16.10 8.36 -20.17
CA PRO A 212 -15.50 7.02 -20.20
C PRO A 212 -16.43 5.91 -19.67
N LEU A 213 -17.18 6.18 -18.60
CA LEU A 213 -18.11 5.22 -18.02
C LEU A 213 -19.35 5.04 -18.88
N ILE A 214 -19.90 6.09 -19.50
CA ILE A 214 -21.00 5.99 -20.48
C ILE A 214 -20.54 5.12 -21.67
N THR A 215 -19.36 5.37 -22.21
CA THR A 215 -18.79 4.56 -23.29
C THR A 215 -18.67 3.09 -22.88
N ALA A 216 -18.19 2.82 -21.67
CA ALA A 216 -18.06 1.46 -21.16
C ALA A 216 -19.42 0.77 -20.96
N LEU A 217 -20.43 1.49 -20.48
CA LEU A 217 -21.80 1.01 -20.28
C LEU A 217 -22.48 0.66 -21.61
N THR A 218 -22.37 1.51 -22.60
CA THR A 218 -23.08 1.37 -23.89
C THR A 218 -22.42 0.43 -24.86
N ASN A 219 -21.11 0.17 -24.72
CA ASN A 219 -20.40 -0.78 -25.58
C ASN A 219 -20.81 -2.23 -25.26
N GLU A 220 -21.63 -2.81 -26.14
CA GLU A 220 -22.15 -4.18 -25.99
C GLU A 220 -21.08 -5.26 -26.09
N THR A 221 -19.89 -4.95 -26.62
CA THR A 221 -18.77 -5.89 -26.66
C THR A 221 -18.04 -6.01 -25.30
N ASN A 222 -18.29 -5.09 -24.40
CA ASN A 222 -17.73 -5.17 -23.04
C ASN A 222 -18.42 -6.28 -22.23
N PRO A 223 -17.66 -6.95 -21.34
CA PRO A 223 -18.23 -7.89 -20.39
C PRO A 223 -19.37 -7.27 -19.57
N LEU A 224 -20.43 -8.06 -19.31
CA LEU A 224 -21.61 -7.58 -18.57
C LEU A 224 -21.26 -7.07 -17.16
N ASP A 225 -20.28 -7.65 -16.50
CA ASP A 225 -19.81 -7.19 -15.19
C ASP A 225 -19.12 -5.81 -15.26
N VAL A 226 -18.39 -5.50 -16.34
CA VAL A 226 -17.82 -4.17 -16.58
C VAL A 226 -18.95 -3.15 -16.79
N ARG A 227 -19.95 -3.48 -17.61
CA ARG A 227 -21.10 -2.61 -17.90
C ARG A 227 -21.93 -2.35 -16.64
N ARG A 228 -22.12 -3.37 -15.79
CA ARG A 228 -22.82 -3.21 -14.49
C ARG A 228 -22.10 -2.25 -13.56
N VAL A 229 -20.76 -2.44 -13.38
CA VAL A 229 -19.97 -1.56 -12.52
C VAL A 229 -19.89 -0.14 -13.09
N ALA A 230 -19.86 0.03 -14.42
CA ALA A 230 -19.95 1.35 -15.05
C ALA A 230 -21.28 2.07 -14.73
N ALA A 231 -22.41 1.35 -14.75
CA ALA A 231 -23.71 1.92 -14.34
C ALA A 231 -23.71 2.33 -12.86
N GLU A 232 -23.15 1.50 -11.97
CA GLU A 232 -23.02 1.79 -10.54
C GLU A 232 -22.14 3.02 -10.28
N ALA A 233 -21.01 3.11 -11.00
CA ALA A 233 -20.06 4.21 -10.93
C ALA A 233 -20.70 5.55 -11.38
N LEU A 234 -21.47 5.54 -12.47
CA LEU A 234 -22.24 6.70 -12.93
C LEU A 234 -23.23 7.17 -11.87
N GLY A 235 -23.91 6.22 -11.20
CA GLY A 235 -24.76 6.53 -10.06
C GLY A 235 -24.03 7.11 -8.86
N SER A 236 -22.76 6.74 -8.66
CA SER A 236 -21.90 7.24 -7.56
C SER A 236 -21.36 8.65 -7.83
N ILE A 237 -21.08 8.97 -9.11
CA ILE A 237 -20.69 10.31 -9.56
C ILE A 237 -21.90 11.26 -9.46
N GLY A 238 -23.08 10.80 -9.84
CA GLY A 238 -24.31 11.58 -9.69
C GLY A 238 -24.55 12.64 -10.77
N ASP A 239 -23.81 12.61 -11.89
CA ASP A 239 -23.98 13.57 -12.98
C ASP A 239 -25.15 13.21 -13.88
N SER A 240 -26.03 14.20 -14.14
CA SER A 240 -27.25 14.01 -14.92
C SER A 240 -27.02 13.74 -16.40
N SER A 241 -25.83 13.99 -16.95
CA SER A 241 -25.51 13.65 -18.34
C SER A 241 -25.54 12.14 -18.60
N ALA A 242 -25.39 11.32 -17.55
CA ALA A 242 -25.49 9.87 -17.63
C ALA A 242 -26.94 9.34 -17.78
N THR A 243 -27.96 10.20 -17.60
CA THR A 243 -29.37 9.76 -17.52
C THR A 243 -29.80 8.94 -18.73
N SER A 244 -29.57 9.43 -19.95
CA SER A 244 -29.99 8.74 -21.18
C SER A 244 -29.35 7.38 -21.37
N ALA A 245 -28.04 7.26 -21.07
CA ALA A 245 -27.33 5.99 -21.16
C ALA A 245 -27.84 4.97 -20.12
N LEU A 246 -28.14 5.43 -18.90
CA LEU A 246 -28.71 4.58 -17.85
C LEU A 246 -30.15 4.16 -18.15
N GLU A 247 -30.97 5.06 -18.76
CA GLU A 247 -32.33 4.71 -19.22
C GLU A 247 -32.29 3.65 -20.32
N ALA A 248 -31.41 3.77 -21.28
CA ALA A 248 -31.22 2.75 -22.31
C ALA A 248 -30.82 1.39 -21.70
N ALA A 249 -29.98 1.38 -20.65
CA ALA A 249 -29.56 0.15 -19.99
C ALA A 249 -30.70 -0.56 -19.22
N LEU A 250 -31.84 0.11 -18.94
CA LEU A 250 -33.02 -0.55 -18.33
C LEU A 250 -33.64 -1.62 -19.25
N ALA A 251 -33.46 -1.50 -20.57
CA ALA A 251 -33.92 -2.47 -21.55
C ALA A 251 -32.99 -3.67 -21.73
N SER A 252 -31.93 -3.76 -20.98
CA SER A 252 -30.97 -4.88 -21.05
C SER A 252 -31.66 -6.20 -20.71
N GLN A 253 -31.33 -7.26 -21.45
CA GLN A 253 -31.75 -8.62 -21.14
C GLN A 253 -31.05 -9.17 -19.87
N ASP A 254 -29.91 -8.60 -19.45
CA ASP A 254 -29.27 -8.90 -18.19
C ASP A 254 -29.99 -8.19 -17.03
N PRO A 255 -30.65 -8.94 -16.13
CA PRO A 255 -31.44 -8.33 -15.06
C PRO A 255 -30.60 -7.57 -14.04
N TYR A 256 -29.33 -7.96 -13.88
CA TYR A 256 -28.41 -7.28 -12.95
C TYR A 256 -27.92 -5.94 -13.53
N LEU A 257 -27.73 -5.85 -14.85
CA LEU A 257 -27.40 -4.57 -15.49
C LEU A 257 -28.60 -3.63 -15.44
N ALA A 258 -29.80 -4.12 -15.72
CA ALA A 258 -31.03 -3.31 -15.61
C ALA A 258 -31.25 -2.80 -14.17
N GLU A 259 -30.96 -3.63 -13.14
CA GLU A 259 -31.08 -3.21 -11.73
C GLU A 259 -30.00 -2.19 -11.34
N ALA A 260 -28.74 -2.38 -11.78
CA ALA A 260 -27.66 -1.41 -11.56
C ALA A 260 -28.02 -0.03 -12.16
N ALA A 261 -28.54 -0.02 -13.40
CA ALA A 261 -29.01 1.21 -14.06
C ALA A 261 -30.17 1.86 -13.30
N ARG A 262 -31.15 1.07 -12.84
CA ARG A 262 -32.27 1.56 -12.03
C ARG A 262 -31.80 2.17 -10.71
N ALA A 263 -30.87 1.53 -10.03
CA ALA A 263 -30.28 2.04 -8.80
C ALA A 263 -29.51 3.36 -9.02
N ALA A 264 -28.74 3.44 -10.10
CA ALA A 264 -28.03 4.65 -10.49
C ALA A 264 -28.98 5.81 -10.76
N LEU A 265 -30.06 5.59 -11.55
CA LEU A 265 -31.06 6.61 -11.83
C LEU A 265 -31.79 7.11 -10.56
N ARG A 266 -32.02 6.23 -9.59
CA ARG A 266 -32.55 6.65 -8.28
C ARG A 266 -31.59 7.62 -7.57
N ARG A 267 -30.30 7.36 -7.58
CA ARG A 267 -29.27 8.24 -6.98
C ARG A 267 -29.19 9.59 -7.69
N LEU A 268 -29.22 9.61 -9.02
CA LEU A 268 -29.24 10.85 -9.81
C LEU A 268 -30.44 11.75 -9.48
N ARG A 269 -31.63 11.15 -9.28
CA ARG A 269 -32.85 11.91 -8.89
C ARG A 269 -32.76 12.50 -7.49
N LEU A 270 -32.09 11.80 -6.55
CA LEU A 270 -31.90 12.29 -5.19
C LEU A 270 -30.85 13.42 -5.11
N ALA A 271 -29.85 13.40 -5.98
CA ALA A 271 -28.82 14.45 -6.06
C ALA A 271 -29.34 15.78 -6.64
N LYS A 272 -30.51 15.79 -7.30
CA LYS A 272 -31.18 17.00 -7.84
C LYS A 272 -32.07 17.73 -6.83
N LYS A 273 -32.33 17.16 -5.66
CA LYS A 273 -33.09 17.77 -4.56
C LYS A 273 -32.17 18.40 -3.53
#